data_a93a5c707328ed43474593219ec1cabc
#
_entry.id   a93a5c707328ed43474593219ec1cabc
#
_cell.length_a   1.000
_cell.length_b   1.000
_cell.length_c   1.000
_cell.angle_alpha   90.00
_cell.angle_beta   90.00
_cell.angle_gamma   90.00
#
_symmetry.space_group_name_H-M   'P 1'
#
loop_
_entity.id
_entity.type
_entity.pdbx_description
1 polymer ?
#
loop_
_entity_poly.entity_id
_entity_poly.type
_entity_poly.pdbx_seq_one_letter_code
_entity_poly.pdbx_strand_id
1 'polypeptide(L)'
;IKLPKTAPEAMSMQDVCYGAPNLYFLFARMSAFNLKENGEMVYIVPRSWTSGAYFKKFRNKFFEEMALEHIHLFESRDKVFEIESVLQETMIFKAKKTQQKPSQILMTTTKNNSDFEGRTVFQAPYETVVSGTEDYVYLVTNEKEANVLQKMNGWKKTLPQIGLKMKTGLTVDFRNKEALCDSAQNGAVP
;
A
#
# COMPACT_ATOMS: atom_id res chain seq x y z
N ILE A 1 14.93 2.15 -3.51
CA ILE A 1 15.92 1.75 -4.53
C ILE A 1 15.44 0.46 -5.17
N LYS A 2 15.23 0.47 -6.48
CA LYS A 2 14.97 -0.74 -7.27
C LYS A 2 16.26 -1.51 -7.47
N LEU A 3 16.18 -2.82 -7.40
CA LEU A 3 17.29 -3.73 -7.66
C LEU A 3 17.08 -4.50 -8.97
N PRO A 4 18.14 -4.90 -9.68
CA PRO A 4 18.02 -5.91 -10.72
C PRO A 4 17.61 -7.25 -10.10
N LYS A 5 16.90 -8.08 -10.88
CA LYS A 5 16.47 -9.42 -10.39
C LYS A 5 17.65 -10.35 -10.05
N THR A 6 18.82 -10.04 -10.62
CA THR A 6 20.07 -10.77 -10.40
C THR A 6 20.87 -10.26 -9.20
N ALA A 7 20.39 -9.23 -8.49
CA ALA A 7 21.05 -8.76 -7.28
C ALA A 7 21.08 -9.86 -6.22
N PRO A 8 22.18 -10.04 -5.48
CA PRO A 8 22.30 -11.07 -4.46
C PRO A 8 21.16 -11.04 -3.42
N GLU A 9 20.74 -9.85 -3.02
CA GLU A 9 19.65 -9.64 -2.07
C GLU A 9 18.30 -10.12 -2.64
N ALA A 10 18.05 -9.87 -3.92
CA ALA A 10 16.83 -10.32 -4.58
C ALA A 10 16.84 -11.84 -4.79
N MET A 11 18.01 -12.41 -5.08
CA MET A 11 18.16 -13.84 -5.28
C MET A 11 18.06 -14.63 -3.97
N SER A 12 18.57 -14.09 -2.87
CA SER A 12 18.44 -14.73 -1.54
C SER A 12 17.01 -14.69 -0.99
N MET A 13 16.16 -13.77 -1.49
CA MET A 13 14.77 -13.56 -1.05
C MET A 13 13.76 -13.75 -2.18
N GLN A 14 13.94 -14.75 -3.03
CA GLN A 14 13.04 -15.05 -4.16
C GLN A 14 11.61 -15.39 -3.74
N ASP A 15 11.43 -15.85 -2.50
CA ASP A 15 10.14 -16.15 -1.89
C ASP A 15 9.22 -14.93 -1.82
N VAL A 16 9.78 -13.73 -1.72
CA VAL A 16 9.02 -12.47 -1.65
C VAL A 16 9.12 -11.62 -2.93
N CYS A 17 9.94 -12.00 -3.90
CA CYS A 17 10.11 -11.27 -5.15
C CYS A 17 9.16 -11.79 -6.23
N TYR A 18 8.31 -10.90 -6.79
CA TYR A 18 7.44 -11.25 -7.92
C TYR A 18 7.79 -10.48 -9.19
N GLY A 19 8.21 -9.24 -9.09
CA GLY A 19 8.48 -8.36 -10.22
C GLY A 19 9.83 -7.68 -10.10
N ALA A 20 9.81 -6.35 -9.95
CA ALA A 20 10.99 -5.55 -9.72
C ALA A 20 11.32 -5.52 -8.21
N PRO A 21 12.44 -6.14 -7.78
CA PRO A 21 12.85 -6.10 -6.39
C PRO A 21 13.11 -4.66 -5.94
N ASN A 22 12.81 -4.37 -4.66
CA ASN A 22 13.09 -3.08 -4.07
C ASN A 22 13.60 -3.27 -2.63
N LEU A 23 14.67 -2.59 -2.30
CA LEU A 23 15.37 -2.76 -1.02
C LEU A 23 14.47 -2.65 0.20
N TYR A 24 13.53 -1.70 0.22
CA TYR A 24 12.75 -1.44 1.44
C TYR A 24 11.92 -2.64 1.89
N PHE A 25 11.27 -3.35 0.95
CA PHE A 25 10.47 -4.52 1.35
C PHE A 25 11.33 -5.76 1.64
N LEU A 26 12.51 -5.87 1.02
CA LEU A 26 13.47 -6.91 1.37
C LEU A 26 13.98 -6.72 2.79
N PHE A 27 14.31 -5.49 3.20
CA PHE A 27 14.64 -5.18 4.59
C PHE A 27 13.49 -5.50 5.55
N ALA A 28 12.24 -5.12 5.18
CA ALA A 28 11.08 -5.45 6.01
C ALA A 28 10.89 -6.96 6.17
N ARG A 29 11.11 -7.74 5.08
CA ARG A 29 11.08 -9.21 5.13
C ARG A 29 12.19 -9.78 6.01
N MET A 30 13.41 -9.31 5.84
CA MET A 30 14.56 -9.74 6.66
C MET A 30 14.30 -9.45 8.15
N SER A 31 13.76 -8.29 8.47
CA SER A 31 13.42 -7.95 9.86
C SER A 31 12.34 -8.86 10.41
N ALA A 32 11.27 -9.11 9.67
CA ALA A 32 10.21 -10.04 10.07
C ALA A 32 10.75 -11.45 10.32
N PHE A 33 11.68 -11.93 9.47
CA PHE A 33 12.33 -13.23 9.64
C PHE A 33 13.13 -13.29 10.94
N ASN A 34 13.93 -12.26 11.24
CA ASN A 34 14.83 -12.24 12.40
C ASN A 34 14.12 -11.93 13.73
N LEU A 35 12.90 -11.41 13.72
CA LEU A 35 12.15 -11.17 14.95
C LEU A 35 11.82 -12.50 15.66
N LYS A 36 11.88 -12.47 16.99
CA LYS A 36 11.33 -13.53 17.84
C LYS A 36 9.80 -13.45 17.82
N GLU A 37 9.15 -14.54 18.22
CA GLU A 37 7.69 -14.55 18.44
C GLU A 37 7.29 -13.41 19.41
N ASN A 38 6.24 -12.71 19.10
CA ASN A 38 5.79 -11.48 19.75
C ASN A 38 6.72 -10.27 19.62
N GLY A 39 7.81 -10.36 18.87
CA GLY A 39 8.65 -9.21 18.54
C GLY A 39 7.92 -8.21 17.65
N GLU A 40 8.22 -6.94 17.80
CA GLU A 40 7.58 -5.84 17.09
C GLU A 40 8.56 -5.16 16.14
N MET A 41 8.02 -4.63 15.05
CA MET A 41 8.76 -3.78 14.12
C MET A 41 7.97 -2.54 13.75
N VAL A 42 8.67 -1.42 13.56
CA VAL A 42 8.12 -0.17 13.06
C VAL A 42 8.94 0.27 11.86
N TYR A 43 8.27 0.57 10.75
CA TYR A 43 8.91 0.95 9.50
C TYR A 43 8.25 2.19 8.90
N ILE A 44 9.07 3.10 8.39
CA ILE A 44 8.66 4.16 7.48
C ILE A 44 9.00 3.73 6.05
N VAL A 45 8.01 3.63 5.19
CA VAL A 45 8.16 3.05 3.85
C VAL A 45 7.20 3.71 2.85
N PRO A 46 7.48 3.59 1.53
CA PRO A 46 6.49 3.91 0.50
C PRO A 46 5.21 3.10 0.63
N ARG A 47 4.06 3.69 0.29
CA ARG A 47 2.75 3.01 0.31
C ARG A 47 2.61 1.91 -0.74
N SER A 48 3.44 1.89 -1.78
CA SER A 48 3.26 1.03 -2.96
C SER A 48 3.16 -0.47 -2.66
N TRP A 49 3.70 -0.95 -1.55
CA TRP A 49 3.60 -2.36 -1.17
C TRP A 49 2.18 -2.79 -0.80
N THR A 50 1.32 -1.87 -0.38
CA THR A 50 -0.01 -2.18 0.14
C THR A 50 -0.95 -2.75 -0.92
N SER A 51 -0.82 -2.32 -2.18
CA SER A 51 -1.70 -2.73 -3.28
C SER A 51 -0.97 -3.03 -4.59
N GLY A 52 0.30 -2.67 -4.71
CA GLY A 52 1.06 -2.89 -5.94
C GLY A 52 1.19 -4.37 -6.30
N ALA A 53 0.97 -4.71 -7.58
CA ALA A 53 1.02 -6.09 -8.06
C ALA A 53 2.39 -6.77 -7.83
N TYR A 54 3.48 -6.00 -7.91
CA TYR A 54 4.84 -6.52 -7.69
C TYR A 54 5.12 -6.96 -6.25
N PHE A 55 4.28 -6.56 -5.30
CA PHE A 55 4.45 -6.85 -3.88
C PHE A 55 3.55 -7.99 -3.37
N LYS A 56 2.81 -8.65 -4.25
CA LYS A 56 1.91 -9.74 -3.88
C LYS A 56 2.61 -10.82 -3.04
N LYS A 57 3.73 -11.36 -3.52
CA LYS A 57 4.48 -12.39 -2.80
C LYS A 57 4.98 -11.90 -1.43
N PHE A 58 5.45 -10.63 -1.37
CA PHE A 58 5.85 -10.03 -0.12
C PHE A 58 4.67 -9.95 0.86
N ARG A 59 3.51 -9.44 0.44
CA ARG A 59 2.32 -9.34 1.31
C ARG A 59 1.91 -10.72 1.84
N ASN A 60 1.73 -11.69 0.96
CA ASN A 60 1.34 -13.04 1.39
C ASN A 60 2.34 -13.59 2.42
N LYS A 61 3.65 -13.53 2.13
CA LYS A 61 4.66 -14.04 3.05
C LYS A 61 4.76 -13.24 4.36
N PHE A 62 4.58 -11.92 4.29
CA PHE A 62 4.59 -11.06 5.46
C PHE A 62 3.41 -11.37 6.39
N PHE A 63 2.21 -11.52 5.86
CA PHE A 63 1.01 -11.79 6.65
C PHE A 63 0.87 -13.25 7.13
N GLU A 64 1.68 -14.19 6.64
CA GLU A 64 1.81 -15.51 7.26
C GLU A 64 2.41 -15.43 8.67
N GLU A 65 3.30 -14.48 8.93
CA GLU A 65 4.09 -14.40 10.17
C GLU A 65 3.79 -13.14 10.99
N MET A 66 3.32 -12.06 10.35
CA MET A 66 3.17 -10.74 10.95
C MET A 66 1.71 -10.28 10.98
N ALA A 67 1.34 -9.57 12.02
CA ALA A 67 0.07 -8.88 12.12
C ALA A 67 0.29 -7.36 12.19
N LEU A 68 -0.42 -6.59 11.38
CA LEU A 68 -0.43 -5.13 11.50
C LEU A 68 -1.21 -4.70 12.73
N GLU A 69 -0.65 -3.80 13.52
CA GLU A 69 -1.30 -3.23 14.70
C GLU A 69 -1.64 -1.75 14.51
N HIS A 70 -0.79 -1.01 13.78
CA HIS A 70 -0.95 0.42 13.58
C HIS A 70 -0.46 0.82 12.19
N ILE A 71 -1.20 1.70 11.53
CA ILE A 71 -0.83 2.37 10.28
C ILE A 71 -0.96 3.87 10.47
N HIS A 72 0.10 4.60 10.16
CA HIS A 72 0.11 6.05 10.10
C HIS A 72 0.31 6.51 8.67
N LEU A 73 -0.57 7.39 8.20
CA LEU A 73 -0.56 7.92 6.84
C LEU A 73 -0.21 9.42 6.84
N PHE A 74 0.70 9.82 5.97
CA PHE A 74 0.93 11.21 5.66
C PHE A 74 0.10 11.57 4.42
N GLU A 75 -0.73 12.61 4.49
CA GLU A 75 -1.55 13.04 3.35
C GLU A 75 -0.71 13.72 2.27
N SER A 76 0.32 14.47 2.68
CA SER A 76 1.22 15.15 1.74
C SER A 76 2.24 14.20 1.13
N ARG A 77 2.50 14.36 -0.17
CA ARG A 77 3.52 13.60 -0.91
C ARG A 77 4.92 14.20 -0.79
N ASP A 78 4.99 15.49 -0.61
CA ASP A 78 6.22 16.30 -0.74
C ASP A 78 6.78 16.76 0.61
N LYS A 79 5.93 16.89 1.64
CA LYS A 79 6.32 17.47 2.93
C LYS A 79 6.87 16.48 3.96
N VAL A 80 6.99 15.20 3.62
CA VAL A 80 7.57 14.20 4.52
C VAL A 80 9.09 14.13 4.38
N PHE A 81 9.59 14.26 3.15
CA PHE A 81 11.00 14.30 2.78
C PHE A 81 11.29 15.54 1.93
N GLU A 82 10.97 16.72 2.49
CA GLU A 82 11.06 18.01 1.79
C GLU A 82 12.50 18.37 1.41
N ILE A 83 13.45 18.06 2.30
CA ILE A 83 14.89 18.33 2.11
C ILE A 83 15.46 17.50 0.94
N GLU A 84 15.01 16.26 0.80
CA GLU A 84 15.46 15.34 -0.24
C GLU A 84 14.69 15.48 -1.56
N SER A 85 13.71 16.39 -1.64
CA SER A 85 12.85 16.62 -2.82
C SER A 85 12.21 15.33 -3.35
N VAL A 86 11.88 14.39 -2.47
CA VAL A 86 11.30 13.10 -2.84
C VAL A 86 9.78 13.18 -2.83
N LEU A 87 9.18 13.15 -4.01
CA LEU A 87 7.73 13.02 -4.20
C LEU A 87 7.32 11.56 -4.01
N GLN A 88 7.12 11.15 -2.77
CA GLN A 88 6.76 9.76 -2.46
C GLN A 88 5.64 9.70 -1.42
N GLU A 89 4.57 9.01 -1.76
CA GLU A 89 3.56 8.65 -0.76
C GLU A 89 4.15 7.68 0.27
N THR A 90 4.26 8.16 1.49
CA THR A 90 4.93 7.46 2.59
C THR A 90 3.92 7.09 3.67
N MET A 91 4.20 6.02 4.39
CA MET A 91 3.46 5.58 5.56
C MET A 91 4.40 5.03 6.63
N ILE A 92 3.95 5.06 7.88
CA ILE A 92 4.59 4.29 8.95
C ILE A 92 3.64 3.13 9.27
N PHE A 93 4.19 1.95 9.49
CA PHE A 93 3.42 0.84 10.03
C PHE A 93 4.12 0.20 11.22
N LYS A 94 3.32 -0.25 12.18
CA LYS A 94 3.76 -1.15 13.25
C LYS A 94 3.18 -2.52 12.99
N ALA A 95 4.01 -3.54 13.10
CA ALA A 95 3.60 -4.94 13.00
C ALA A 95 4.25 -5.78 14.10
N LYS A 96 3.54 -6.82 14.52
CA LYS A 96 3.99 -7.78 15.50
C LYS A 96 4.14 -9.16 14.87
N LYS A 97 5.19 -9.89 15.24
CA LYS A 97 5.37 -11.28 14.80
C LYS A 97 4.43 -12.19 15.57
N THR A 98 3.31 -12.51 14.95
CA THR A 98 2.30 -13.39 15.52
C THR A 98 1.33 -13.85 14.43
N GLN A 99 0.80 -15.04 14.57
CA GLN A 99 -0.28 -15.54 13.72
C GLN A 99 -1.66 -15.04 14.19
N GLN A 100 -1.77 -14.63 15.45
CA GLN A 100 -3.00 -14.09 16.00
C GLN A 100 -3.20 -12.64 15.52
N LYS A 101 -4.14 -12.45 14.62
CA LYS A 101 -4.48 -11.11 14.12
C LYS A 101 -5.32 -10.36 15.13
N PRO A 102 -5.06 -9.05 15.36
CA PRO A 102 -5.92 -8.23 16.21
C PRO A 102 -7.30 -8.05 15.55
N SER A 103 -8.32 -7.77 16.33
CA SER A 103 -9.66 -7.48 15.79
C SER A 103 -9.70 -6.17 15.00
N GLN A 104 -8.85 -5.21 15.37
CA GLN A 104 -8.79 -3.88 14.78
C GLN A 104 -7.34 -3.42 14.59
N ILE A 105 -7.13 -2.56 13.61
CA ILE A 105 -5.88 -1.83 13.38
C ILE A 105 -6.10 -0.37 13.78
N LEU A 106 -5.16 0.18 14.53
CA LEU A 106 -5.12 1.61 14.81
C LEU A 106 -4.71 2.35 13.54
N MET A 107 -5.55 3.28 13.10
CA MET A 107 -5.28 4.14 11.95
C MET A 107 -5.05 5.57 12.43
N THR A 108 -3.98 6.19 11.97
CA THR A 108 -3.70 7.59 12.24
C THR A 108 -3.31 8.31 10.96
N THR A 109 -3.70 9.60 10.84
CA THR A 109 -3.33 10.43 9.70
C THR A 109 -2.85 11.79 10.15
N THR A 110 -1.87 12.34 9.44
CA THR A 110 -1.43 13.73 9.56
C THR A 110 -1.27 14.35 8.17
N LYS A 111 -1.29 15.68 8.10
CA LYS A 111 -1.02 16.38 6.84
C LYS A 111 0.43 16.21 6.40
N ASN A 112 1.36 16.28 7.36
CA ASN A 112 2.80 16.19 7.13
C ASN A 112 3.52 15.61 8.36
N ASN A 113 4.83 15.66 8.38
CA ASN A 113 5.70 15.15 9.45
C ASN A 113 5.84 16.10 10.67
N SER A 114 5.23 17.27 10.66
CA SER A 114 5.30 18.23 11.77
C SER A 114 3.98 18.43 12.53
N ASP A 115 2.91 17.73 12.13
CA ASP A 115 1.53 17.93 12.60
C ASP A 115 1.00 16.71 13.40
N PHE A 116 1.87 16.08 14.19
CA PHE A 116 1.48 14.87 14.94
C PHE A 116 0.49 15.13 16.07
N GLU A 117 0.46 16.34 16.63
CA GLU A 117 -0.51 16.70 17.68
C GLU A 117 -1.94 16.77 17.13
N GLY A 118 -2.09 17.28 15.89
CA GLY A 118 -3.36 17.37 15.18
C GLY A 118 -3.80 16.10 14.46
N ARG A 119 -3.15 14.95 14.73
CA ARG A 119 -3.45 13.70 14.04
C ARG A 119 -4.89 13.24 14.21
N THR A 120 -5.50 12.77 13.17
CA THR A 120 -6.73 12.00 13.23
C THR A 120 -6.41 10.59 13.74
N VAL A 121 -7.27 10.04 14.62
CA VAL A 121 -7.10 8.71 15.22
C VAL A 121 -8.43 7.97 15.14
N PHE A 122 -8.43 6.76 14.60
CA PHE A 122 -9.59 5.87 14.61
C PHE A 122 -9.14 4.41 14.53
N GLN A 123 -10.07 3.49 14.73
CA GLN A 123 -9.81 2.06 14.59
C GLN A 123 -10.64 1.49 13.44
N ALA A 124 -10.02 0.62 12.65
CA ALA A 124 -10.69 -0.07 11.56
C ALA A 124 -10.58 -1.58 11.75
N PRO A 125 -11.62 -2.37 11.41
CA PRO A 125 -11.56 -3.83 11.52
C PRO A 125 -10.39 -4.38 10.70
N TYR A 126 -9.63 -5.32 11.28
CA TYR A 126 -8.46 -5.91 10.62
C TYR A 126 -8.80 -6.46 9.23
N GLU A 127 -9.88 -7.25 9.14
CA GLU A 127 -10.34 -7.89 7.90
C GLU A 127 -10.83 -6.89 6.85
N THR A 128 -11.16 -5.65 7.24
CA THR A 128 -11.48 -4.57 6.31
C THR A 128 -10.22 -3.96 5.72
N VAL A 129 -9.20 -3.75 6.56
CA VAL A 129 -7.92 -3.15 6.15
C VAL A 129 -7.07 -4.15 5.39
N VAL A 130 -6.92 -5.38 5.89
CA VAL A 130 -6.15 -6.44 5.22
C VAL A 130 -7.13 -7.45 4.66
N SER A 131 -7.33 -7.45 3.35
CA SER A 131 -8.35 -8.30 2.74
C SER A 131 -8.04 -8.71 1.30
N GLY A 132 -8.83 -9.67 0.82
CA GLY A 132 -8.70 -10.26 -0.52
C GLY A 132 -7.64 -11.37 -0.58
N THR A 133 -7.65 -12.11 -1.69
CA THR A 133 -6.76 -13.27 -1.94
C THR A 133 -5.28 -12.89 -2.11
N GLU A 134 -4.99 -11.61 -2.21
CA GLU A 134 -3.63 -11.07 -2.39
C GLU A 134 -3.19 -10.23 -1.19
N ASP A 135 -3.90 -10.33 -0.06
CA ASP A 135 -3.61 -9.60 1.18
C ASP A 135 -3.41 -8.10 0.93
N TYR A 136 -4.30 -7.47 0.17
CA TYR A 136 -4.26 -6.03 -0.01
C TYR A 136 -4.43 -5.31 1.31
N VAL A 137 -3.68 -4.21 1.49
CA VAL A 137 -3.82 -3.32 2.64
C VAL A 137 -4.51 -2.04 2.18
N TYR A 138 -5.76 -1.87 2.55
CA TYR A 138 -6.54 -0.70 2.21
C TYR A 138 -6.25 0.45 3.17
N LEU A 139 -5.72 1.53 2.62
CA LEU A 139 -5.29 2.71 3.38
C LEU A 139 -6.47 3.65 3.58
N VAL A 140 -7.30 3.35 4.56
CA VAL A 140 -8.45 4.20 4.94
C VAL A 140 -7.98 5.36 5.82
N THR A 141 -8.53 6.54 5.61
CA THR A 141 -8.15 7.77 6.32
C THR A 141 -9.19 8.23 7.35
N ASN A 142 -10.36 7.62 7.33
CA ASN A 142 -11.48 7.93 8.25
C ASN A 142 -12.45 6.75 8.35
N GLU A 143 -13.32 6.80 9.36
CA GLU A 143 -14.31 5.74 9.62
C GLU A 143 -15.32 5.57 8.47
N LYS A 144 -15.65 6.64 7.74
CA LYS A 144 -16.62 6.55 6.62
C LYS A 144 -16.05 5.69 5.50
N GLU A 145 -14.78 5.85 5.16
CA GLU A 145 -14.08 5.02 4.18
C GLU A 145 -14.02 3.55 4.65
N ALA A 146 -13.68 3.31 5.91
CA ALA A 146 -13.69 1.95 6.49
C ALA A 146 -15.07 1.29 6.37
N ASN A 147 -16.14 2.02 6.67
CA ASN A 147 -17.51 1.54 6.55
C ASN A 147 -17.92 1.24 5.10
N VAL A 148 -17.48 2.05 4.14
CA VAL A 148 -17.70 1.80 2.71
C VAL A 148 -16.99 0.53 2.27
N LEU A 149 -15.72 0.35 2.64
CA LEU A 149 -14.97 -0.87 2.32
C LEU A 149 -15.60 -2.11 2.94
N GLN A 150 -16.04 -2.03 4.18
CA GLN A 150 -16.71 -3.14 4.85
C GLN A 150 -17.99 -3.57 4.09
N LYS A 151 -18.78 -2.60 3.61
CA LYS A 151 -19.94 -2.89 2.74
C LYS A 151 -19.52 -3.54 1.42
N MET A 152 -18.46 -3.03 0.78
CA MET A 152 -17.95 -3.58 -0.48
C MET A 152 -17.40 -5.00 -0.30
N ASN A 153 -16.72 -5.29 0.79
CA ASN A 153 -16.22 -6.64 1.10
C ASN A 153 -17.37 -7.65 1.30
N GLY A 154 -18.56 -7.18 1.63
CA GLY A 154 -19.78 -7.99 1.69
C GLY A 154 -20.39 -8.33 0.33
N TRP A 155 -19.94 -7.73 -0.76
CA TRP A 155 -20.44 -8.01 -2.11
C TRP A 155 -19.99 -9.40 -2.58
N LYS A 156 -20.96 -10.21 -3.00
CA LYS A 156 -20.73 -11.60 -3.38
C LYS A 156 -20.23 -11.77 -4.83
N LYS A 157 -20.27 -10.72 -5.64
CA LYS A 157 -19.92 -10.79 -7.07
C LYS A 157 -18.85 -9.76 -7.42
N THR A 158 -17.90 -10.16 -8.21
CA THR A 158 -16.88 -9.29 -8.81
C THR A 158 -17.38 -8.70 -10.14
N LEU A 159 -16.73 -7.63 -10.63
CA LEU A 159 -17.05 -7.01 -11.93
C LEU A 159 -17.09 -8.03 -13.08
N PRO A 160 -16.10 -8.96 -13.24
CA PRO A 160 -16.18 -9.97 -14.29
C PRO A 160 -17.39 -10.90 -14.15
N GLN A 161 -17.79 -11.25 -12.92
CA GLN A 161 -18.95 -12.13 -12.69
C GLN A 161 -20.30 -11.49 -13.04
N ILE A 162 -20.34 -10.15 -13.13
CA ILE A 162 -21.53 -9.42 -13.61
C ILE A 162 -21.37 -8.95 -15.06
N GLY A 163 -20.39 -9.48 -15.80
CA GLY A 163 -20.18 -9.18 -17.20
C GLY A 163 -19.42 -7.90 -17.51
N LEU A 164 -18.91 -7.19 -16.48
CA LEU A 164 -18.15 -5.95 -16.63
C LEU A 164 -16.64 -6.24 -16.65
N LYS A 165 -15.92 -5.47 -17.49
CA LYS A 165 -14.45 -5.51 -17.55
C LYS A 165 -13.90 -4.10 -17.41
N MET A 166 -12.92 -3.93 -16.55
CA MET A 166 -12.17 -2.68 -16.47
C MET A 166 -10.91 -2.82 -17.32
N LYS A 167 -10.69 -1.83 -18.18
CA LYS A 167 -9.47 -1.72 -18.99
C LYS A 167 -8.95 -0.29 -18.89
N THR A 168 -7.64 -0.15 -18.89
CA THR A 168 -6.99 1.15 -19.14
C THR A 168 -7.18 1.54 -20.59
N GLY A 169 -7.34 2.83 -20.86
CA GLY A 169 -7.38 3.36 -22.23
C GLY A 169 -6.08 3.04 -22.99
N LEU A 170 -6.15 3.14 -24.31
CA LEU A 170 -4.97 2.94 -25.19
C LEU A 170 -3.95 4.06 -25.05
N THR A 171 -4.40 5.25 -24.69
CA THR A 171 -3.59 6.46 -24.62
C THR A 171 -3.31 6.80 -23.17
N VAL A 172 -2.04 7.07 -22.90
CA VAL A 172 -1.58 7.57 -21.60
C VAL A 172 -1.31 9.06 -21.78
N ASP A 173 -2.09 9.90 -21.12
CA ASP A 173 -2.11 11.36 -21.26
C ASP A 173 -0.71 12.01 -21.15
N PHE A 174 0.02 11.73 -20.10
CA PHE A 174 1.35 12.31 -19.87
C PHE A 174 2.42 11.85 -20.90
N ARG A 175 2.13 10.79 -21.68
CA ARG A 175 3.02 10.30 -22.77
C ARG A 175 2.63 10.83 -24.14
N ASN A 176 1.43 11.40 -24.27
CA ASN A 176 0.87 11.87 -25.52
C ASN A 176 0.35 13.30 -25.35
N LYS A 177 1.15 14.15 -24.75
CA LYS A 177 0.79 15.54 -24.44
C LYS A 177 0.41 16.34 -25.68
N GLU A 178 0.98 16.01 -26.84
CA GLU A 178 0.65 16.62 -28.13
C GLU A 178 -0.77 16.32 -28.60
N ALA A 179 -1.39 15.27 -28.08
CA ALA A 179 -2.78 14.90 -28.36
C ALA A 179 -3.80 15.54 -27.40
N LEU A 180 -3.33 16.26 -26.38
CA LEU A 180 -4.18 16.93 -25.40
C LEU A 180 -4.41 18.39 -25.82
N CYS A 181 -5.63 18.88 -25.65
CA CYS A 181 -5.96 20.29 -25.86
C CYS A 181 -6.81 20.79 -24.69
N ASP A 182 -6.56 22.04 -24.27
CA ASP A 182 -7.25 22.69 -23.15
C ASP A 182 -8.63 23.24 -23.52
N SER A 183 -8.98 23.22 -24.81
CA SER A 183 -10.24 23.71 -25.34
C SER A 183 -10.77 22.81 -26.44
N ALA A 184 -12.08 22.85 -26.66
CA ALA A 184 -12.73 22.10 -27.75
C ALA A 184 -12.13 22.49 -29.10
N GLN A 185 -11.63 21.52 -29.85
CA GLN A 185 -11.13 21.66 -31.21
C GLN A 185 -11.86 20.68 -32.11
N ASN A 186 -11.91 20.98 -33.44
CA ASN A 186 -12.51 20.08 -34.41
C ASN A 186 -11.84 18.71 -34.39
N GLY A 187 -12.61 17.65 -34.11
CA GLY A 187 -12.11 16.28 -33.99
C GLY A 187 -11.63 15.87 -32.59
N ALA A 188 -11.60 16.79 -31.61
CA ALA A 188 -11.33 16.44 -30.23
C ALA A 188 -12.56 15.80 -29.58
N VAL A 189 -12.34 14.77 -28.75
CA VAL A 189 -13.36 14.09 -27.94
C VAL A 189 -13.13 14.47 -26.49
N PRO A 190 -14.17 14.81 -25.70
CA PRO A 190 -14.04 15.12 -24.27
C PRO A 190 -13.46 13.95 -23.45
#